data_9f8383fa7f855856a2df4dc1bc283adf
#
_entry.id   9f8383fa7f855856a2df4dc1bc283adf
#
_cell.length_a   1.000
_cell.length_b   1.000
_cell.length_c   1.000
_cell.angle_alpha   90.00
_cell.angle_beta   90.00
_cell.angle_gamma   90.00
#
_symmetry.space_group_name_H-M   'P 1'
#
loop_
_entity.id
_entity.type
_entity.pdbx_description
1 polymer ?
#
loop_
_entity_poly.entity_id
_entity_poly.type
_entity_poly.pdbx_seq_one_letter_code
_entity_poly.pdbx_strand_id
1 'polypeptide(L)'
;LNEVALTAANFTQAKSVQQHAKDTVNRAYFDIINSEPQWPFLSAGESGDTDPMYGNVYVEVAAGTRWYELKASSSSITTDYSSIDWDNFYLTTVGVNGETAPHTARNLGFTSTDAWKDFRRVSENLDDADTQQYGVPTHVIRSPDSRKFGLSPIPNKAYRIWFYAWNLPTRLVAATDALPFPDMYAPVLLARSRYYMWQFKENPQSAAFALDDYKKGLRSMRSNLIEPTPTTFTDDRVRFV
;
A
#
# COMPACT_ATOMS: atom_id res chain seq x y z
N LEU A 1 32.55 -23.00 -21.48
CA LEU A 1 31.23 -22.35 -21.60
C LEU A 1 31.44 -20.88 -21.33
N ASN A 2 31.44 -20.06 -22.40
CA ASN A 2 31.38 -18.61 -22.26
C ASN A 2 30.03 -18.25 -21.68
N GLU A 3 29.95 -18.14 -20.36
CA GLU A 3 28.79 -17.57 -19.69
C GLU A 3 28.72 -16.09 -20.06
N VAL A 4 27.85 -15.74 -20.99
CA VAL A 4 27.59 -14.33 -21.32
C VAL A 4 26.93 -13.71 -20.10
N ALA A 5 27.66 -12.85 -19.41
CA ALA A 5 27.15 -12.16 -18.21
C ALA A 5 25.87 -11.38 -18.53
N LEU A 6 24.97 -11.31 -17.57
CA LEU A 6 23.82 -10.43 -17.66
C LEU A 6 24.32 -8.97 -17.58
N THR A 7 24.04 -8.20 -18.62
CA THR A 7 24.42 -6.79 -18.74
C THR A 7 23.20 -5.93 -18.99
N ALA A 8 23.31 -4.62 -18.83
CA ALA A 8 22.23 -3.69 -19.16
C ALA A 8 21.75 -3.85 -20.62
N ALA A 9 22.65 -4.13 -21.55
CA ALA A 9 22.31 -4.27 -22.97
C ALA A 9 21.44 -5.51 -23.27
N ASN A 10 21.61 -6.60 -22.54
CA ASN A 10 20.89 -7.86 -22.77
C ASN A 10 19.76 -8.14 -21.76
N PHE A 11 19.57 -7.26 -20.78
CA PHE A 11 18.59 -7.46 -19.70
C PHE A 11 17.16 -7.60 -20.23
N THR A 12 16.76 -6.75 -21.19
CA THR A 12 15.41 -6.77 -21.77
C THR A 12 15.14 -8.03 -22.58
N GLN A 13 16.17 -8.55 -23.28
CA GLN A 13 16.09 -9.71 -24.15
C GLN A 13 16.85 -10.91 -23.59
N ALA A 14 16.93 -11.03 -22.28
CA ALA A 14 17.63 -12.11 -21.61
C ALA A 14 17.09 -13.49 -22.05
N LYS A 15 18.00 -14.42 -22.38
CA LYS A 15 17.68 -15.80 -22.81
C LYS A 15 18.51 -16.80 -22.01
N SER A 16 18.00 -18.02 -21.88
CA SER A 16 18.70 -19.13 -21.21
C SER A 16 19.22 -18.75 -19.82
N VAL A 17 20.52 -18.81 -19.59
CA VAL A 17 21.17 -18.50 -18.30
C VAL A 17 20.93 -17.05 -17.88
N GLN A 18 20.90 -16.12 -18.84
CA GLN A 18 20.60 -14.71 -18.56
C GLN A 18 19.16 -14.52 -18.04
N GLN A 19 18.20 -15.26 -18.60
CA GLN A 19 16.83 -15.23 -18.11
C GLN A 19 16.75 -15.74 -16.65
N HIS A 20 17.47 -16.79 -16.33
CA HIS A 20 17.54 -17.31 -14.97
C HIS A 20 18.14 -16.29 -13.99
N ALA A 21 19.22 -15.59 -14.41
CA ALA A 21 19.80 -14.51 -13.62
C ALA A 21 18.82 -13.34 -13.41
N LYS A 22 18.08 -12.93 -14.45
CA LYS A 22 17.04 -11.91 -14.38
C LYS A 22 15.91 -12.32 -13.42
N ASP A 23 15.47 -13.58 -13.49
CA ASP A 23 14.44 -14.11 -12.60
C ASP A 23 14.93 -14.15 -11.14
N THR A 24 16.22 -14.44 -10.93
CA THR A 24 16.85 -14.39 -9.60
C THR A 24 16.85 -12.98 -9.01
N VAL A 25 17.18 -11.96 -9.82
CA VAL A 25 17.13 -10.56 -9.39
C VAL A 25 15.70 -10.15 -9.05
N ASN A 26 14.74 -10.47 -9.91
CA ASN A 26 13.34 -10.18 -9.66
C ASN A 26 12.81 -10.89 -8.39
N ARG A 27 13.21 -12.15 -8.17
CA ARG A 27 12.85 -12.87 -6.95
C ARG A 27 13.41 -12.19 -5.70
N ALA A 28 14.67 -11.79 -5.73
CA ALA A 28 15.29 -11.06 -4.64
C ALA A 28 14.62 -9.71 -4.38
N TYR A 29 14.21 -9.02 -5.44
CA TYR A 29 13.47 -7.77 -5.38
C TYR A 29 12.10 -7.95 -4.69
N PHE A 30 11.32 -8.96 -5.11
CA PHE A 30 10.04 -9.23 -4.48
C PHE A 30 10.18 -9.72 -3.02
N ASP A 31 11.26 -10.41 -2.66
CA ASP A 31 11.51 -10.79 -1.27
C ASP A 31 11.71 -9.58 -0.37
N ILE A 32 12.39 -8.52 -0.86
CA ILE A 32 12.55 -7.28 -0.11
C ILE A 32 11.18 -6.60 0.07
N ILE A 33 10.42 -6.48 -1.01
CA ILE A 33 9.13 -5.81 -1.00
C ILE A 33 8.12 -6.54 -0.11
N ASN A 34 8.01 -7.86 -0.27
CA ASN A 34 7.08 -8.67 0.50
C ASN A 34 7.49 -8.83 1.97
N SER A 35 8.70 -8.42 2.34
CA SER A 35 9.14 -8.45 3.73
C SER A 35 8.41 -7.44 4.62
N GLU A 36 7.78 -6.42 4.00
CA GLU A 36 7.01 -5.38 4.68
C GLU A 36 5.90 -4.87 3.74
N PRO A 37 4.64 -4.89 4.15
CA PRO A 37 3.52 -4.49 3.29
C PRO A 37 3.39 -2.98 3.11
N GLN A 38 4.00 -2.19 4.00
CA GLN A 38 3.82 -0.74 4.08
C GLN A 38 5.13 0.03 3.91
N TRP A 39 5.95 -0.37 2.94
CA TRP A 39 7.15 0.38 2.62
C TRP A 39 6.80 1.81 2.17
N PRO A 40 7.42 2.86 2.73
CA PRO A 40 7.15 4.25 2.35
C PRO A 40 7.36 4.55 0.86
N PHE A 41 8.33 3.89 0.24
CA PHE A 41 8.62 4.05 -1.19
C PHE A 41 7.58 3.39 -2.12
N LEU A 42 6.66 2.60 -1.59
CA LEU A 42 5.50 2.06 -2.32
C LEU A 42 4.24 2.90 -2.12
N SER A 43 4.31 3.98 -1.35
CA SER A 43 3.18 4.88 -1.16
C SER A 43 2.56 5.29 -2.50
N ALA A 44 1.24 5.19 -2.60
CA ALA A 44 0.50 5.44 -3.84
C ALA A 44 0.28 6.91 -4.14
N GLY A 45 0.67 7.81 -3.23
CA GLY A 45 0.44 9.25 -3.39
C GLY A 45 1.22 9.86 -4.55
N GLU A 46 0.57 10.69 -5.34
CA GLU A 46 1.25 11.55 -6.31
C GLU A 46 1.94 12.71 -5.59
N SER A 47 3.18 12.97 -5.99
CA SER A 47 3.95 14.12 -5.49
C SER A 47 3.25 15.41 -5.92
N GLY A 48 2.62 16.11 -4.98
CA GLY A 48 2.14 17.48 -5.16
C GLY A 48 0.66 17.75 -4.94
N ASP A 49 -0.22 16.74 -4.92
CA ASP A 49 -1.67 16.97 -4.90
C ASP A 49 -2.37 16.42 -3.64
N THR A 50 -1.62 15.86 -2.70
CA THR A 50 -2.17 15.23 -1.51
C THR A 50 -1.82 16.03 -0.25
N ASP A 51 -2.82 16.28 0.58
CA ASP A 51 -2.57 16.68 1.95
C ASP A 51 -2.17 15.43 2.75
N PRO A 52 -0.88 15.24 3.06
CA PRO A 52 -0.38 14.04 3.71
C PRO A 52 -0.97 13.82 5.11
N MET A 53 -1.68 14.81 5.63
CA MET A 53 -2.32 14.75 6.94
C MET A 53 -3.49 13.74 6.99
N TYR A 54 -4.17 13.53 5.85
CA TYR A 54 -5.39 12.71 5.82
C TYR A 54 -5.21 11.40 5.05
N GLY A 55 -4.26 11.36 4.13
CA GLY A 55 -4.00 10.18 3.31
C GLY A 55 -3.13 10.52 2.11
N ASN A 56 -2.63 9.50 1.43
CA ASN A 56 -1.86 9.65 0.21
C ASN A 56 -2.70 9.49 -1.06
N VAL A 57 -3.95 9.04 -0.92
CA VAL A 57 -4.91 8.83 -2.01
C VAL A 57 -6.27 9.32 -1.58
N TYR A 58 -7.05 9.87 -2.51
CA TYR A 58 -8.45 10.16 -2.28
C TYR A 58 -9.36 9.64 -3.39
N VAL A 59 -10.60 9.38 -3.04
CA VAL A 59 -11.68 9.05 -3.97
C VAL A 59 -12.81 10.05 -3.80
N GLU A 60 -13.26 10.65 -4.91
CA GLU A 60 -14.43 11.50 -4.91
C GLU A 60 -15.70 10.64 -4.92
N VAL A 61 -16.56 10.89 -3.96
CA VAL A 61 -17.82 10.17 -3.79
C VAL A 61 -18.99 11.08 -4.09
N ALA A 62 -19.98 10.56 -4.81
CA ALA A 62 -21.17 11.27 -5.19
C ALA A 62 -22.34 11.00 -4.23
N ALA A 63 -23.30 11.89 -4.19
CA ALA A 63 -24.56 11.67 -3.47
C ALA A 63 -25.30 10.43 -4.01
N GLY A 64 -25.91 9.68 -3.13
CA GLY A 64 -26.76 8.54 -3.49
C GLY A 64 -26.04 7.24 -3.85
N THR A 65 -24.71 7.22 -3.85
CA THR A 65 -23.92 6.03 -4.18
C THR A 65 -23.24 5.50 -2.92
N ARG A 66 -23.36 4.20 -2.68
CA ARG A 66 -22.76 3.55 -1.49
C ARG A 66 -21.39 2.95 -1.76
N TRP A 67 -21.21 2.30 -2.92
CA TRP A 67 -20.02 1.50 -3.23
C TRP A 67 -19.11 2.18 -4.25
N TYR A 68 -17.84 2.26 -3.92
CA TYR A 68 -16.81 2.90 -4.74
C TYR A 68 -15.63 1.95 -4.94
N GLU A 69 -15.00 2.05 -6.10
CA GLU A 69 -13.75 1.34 -6.35
C GLU A 69 -12.59 2.01 -5.60
N LEU A 70 -11.65 1.19 -5.15
CA LEU A 70 -10.41 1.66 -4.52
C LEU A 70 -9.42 2.13 -5.59
N LYS A 71 -9.78 3.23 -6.26
CA LYS A 71 -8.95 3.88 -7.28
C LYS A 71 -8.94 5.37 -7.00
N ALA A 72 -7.79 6.01 -7.16
CA ALA A 72 -7.71 7.47 -7.03
C ALA A 72 -8.58 8.14 -8.09
N SER A 73 -9.43 9.10 -7.67
CA SER A 73 -10.31 9.85 -8.59
C SER A 73 -9.53 10.82 -9.48
N SER A 74 -8.34 11.25 -9.03
CA SER A 74 -7.54 12.27 -9.73
C SER A 74 -6.59 11.71 -10.76
N SER A 75 -6.39 10.40 -10.83
CA SER A 75 -5.34 9.84 -11.66
C SER A 75 -5.86 8.87 -12.70
N SER A 76 -5.24 8.93 -13.86
CA SER A 76 -5.20 7.87 -14.86
C SER A 76 -4.51 6.60 -14.34
N ILE A 77 -4.16 6.52 -13.06
CA ILE A 77 -3.49 5.39 -12.44
C ILE A 77 -4.50 4.26 -12.27
N THR A 78 -4.34 3.26 -13.10
CA THR A 78 -5.08 1.99 -13.07
C THR A 78 -4.39 0.93 -12.22
N THR A 79 -3.49 1.34 -11.33
CA THR A 79 -2.70 0.41 -10.53
C THR A 79 -3.49 -0.13 -9.35
N ASP A 80 -3.50 -1.44 -9.22
CA ASP A 80 -4.02 -2.11 -8.04
C ASP A 80 -3.09 -1.82 -6.85
N TYR A 81 -3.67 -1.60 -5.67
CA TYR A 81 -2.91 -1.44 -4.45
C TYR A 81 -2.51 -2.79 -3.87
N SER A 82 -1.31 -2.86 -3.33
CA SER A 82 -0.83 -4.05 -2.59
C SER A 82 -1.39 -4.11 -1.18
N SER A 83 -1.54 -2.94 -0.55
CA SER A 83 -2.03 -2.79 0.81
C SER A 83 -2.80 -1.48 0.96
N ILE A 84 -3.77 -1.47 1.86
CA ILE A 84 -4.58 -0.30 2.22
C ILE A 84 -4.69 -0.29 3.74
N ASP A 85 -4.54 0.87 4.33
CA ASP A 85 -4.80 1.09 5.74
C ASP A 85 -6.30 1.32 5.96
N TRP A 86 -6.99 0.29 6.41
CA TRP A 86 -8.44 0.33 6.63
C TRP A 86 -8.85 1.07 7.91
N ASP A 87 -7.92 1.32 8.82
CA ASP A 87 -8.21 1.97 10.09
C ASP A 87 -8.16 3.50 9.99
N ASN A 88 -7.53 4.02 8.93
CA ASN A 88 -7.32 5.45 8.73
C ASN A 88 -8.00 5.95 7.45
N PHE A 89 -9.32 6.01 7.47
CA PHE A 89 -10.11 6.67 6.43
C PHE A 89 -10.62 8.01 6.94
N TYR A 90 -10.42 9.05 6.17
CA TYR A 90 -10.88 10.40 6.48
C TYR A 90 -11.85 10.91 5.42
N LEU A 91 -12.91 11.56 5.87
CA LEU A 91 -13.87 12.24 5.02
C LEU A 91 -13.63 13.74 5.09
N THR A 92 -13.56 14.39 3.92
CA THR A 92 -13.56 15.85 3.80
C THR A 92 -14.64 16.29 2.85
N THR A 93 -15.14 17.52 3.02
CA THR A 93 -16.06 18.11 2.05
C THR A 93 -15.28 18.71 0.87
N VAL A 94 -15.88 18.65 -0.30
CA VAL A 94 -15.38 19.34 -1.49
C VAL A 94 -15.81 20.80 -1.42
N GLY A 95 -14.89 21.74 -1.50
CA GLY A 95 -15.17 23.17 -1.60
C GLY A 95 -15.80 23.55 -2.93
N VAL A 96 -16.32 24.77 -3.03
CA VAL A 96 -17.01 25.29 -4.22
C VAL A 96 -16.12 25.28 -5.48
N ASN A 97 -14.80 25.39 -5.30
CA ASN A 97 -13.81 25.37 -6.40
C ASN A 97 -13.12 23.99 -6.56
N GLY A 98 -13.67 22.91 -5.95
CA GLY A 98 -13.04 21.61 -5.96
C GLY A 98 -11.91 21.44 -4.94
N GLU A 99 -11.68 22.43 -4.08
CA GLU A 99 -10.65 22.37 -3.03
C GLU A 99 -11.08 21.43 -1.90
N THR A 100 -10.10 20.83 -1.24
CA THR A 100 -10.32 20.10 0.01
C THR A 100 -10.57 21.10 1.14
N ALA A 101 -11.64 20.92 1.89
CA ALA A 101 -11.93 21.72 3.08
C ALA A 101 -11.41 21.00 4.35
N PRO A 102 -10.15 21.22 4.77
CA PRO A 102 -9.50 20.44 5.82
C PRO A 102 -10.19 20.56 7.18
N HIS A 103 -10.84 21.69 7.47
CA HIS A 103 -11.59 21.91 8.70
C HIS A 103 -12.82 21.00 8.82
N THR A 104 -13.20 20.28 7.76
CA THR A 104 -14.32 19.31 7.75
C THR A 104 -13.88 17.88 7.92
N ALA A 105 -12.56 17.65 8.07
CA ALA A 105 -12.01 16.32 8.16
C ALA A 105 -12.59 15.53 9.34
N ARG A 106 -13.05 14.32 9.05
CA ARG A 106 -13.56 13.37 10.03
C ARG A 106 -12.95 12.01 9.80
N ASN A 107 -12.48 11.37 10.85
CA ASN A 107 -12.11 9.96 10.77
C ASN A 107 -13.40 9.11 10.64
N LEU A 108 -13.36 8.13 9.74
CA LEU A 108 -14.43 7.18 9.52
C LEU A 108 -14.12 5.88 10.26
N GLY A 109 -15.10 5.36 10.99
CA GLY A 109 -14.97 4.06 11.64
C GLY A 109 -14.90 2.94 10.61
N PHE A 110 -14.05 1.95 10.83
CA PHE A 110 -13.99 0.75 10.00
C PHE A 110 -15.08 -0.25 10.45
N THR A 111 -15.75 -0.86 9.46
CA THR A 111 -16.73 -1.92 9.71
C THR A 111 -16.51 -3.06 8.73
N SER A 112 -16.39 -4.28 9.23
CA SER A 112 -16.32 -5.46 8.36
C SER A 112 -17.65 -5.68 7.64
N THR A 113 -17.60 -6.37 6.50
CA THR A 113 -18.80 -6.69 5.71
C THR A 113 -19.85 -7.45 6.54
N ASP A 114 -19.41 -8.38 7.39
CA ASP A 114 -20.34 -9.21 8.18
C ASP A 114 -20.96 -8.40 9.31
N ALA A 115 -20.18 -7.60 10.04
CA ALA A 115 -20.71 -6.69 11.07
C ALA A 115 -21.69 -5.67 10.45
N TRP A 116 -21.40 -5.18 9.23
CA TRP A 116 -22.33 -4.29 8.53
C TRP A 116 -23.62 -4.97 8.11
N LYS A 117 -23.57 -6.22 7.63
CA LYS A 117 -24.80 -6.99 7.32
C LYS A 117 -25.68 -7.19 8.55
N ASP A 118 -25.06 -7.50 9.69
CA ASP A 118 -25.80 -7.66 10.95
C ASP A 118 -26.39 -6.33 11.41
N PHE A 119 -25.64 -5.24 11.34
CA PHE A 119 -26.13 -3.90 11.63
C PHE A 119 -27.31 -3.51 10.72
N ARG A 120 -27.20 -3.77 9.42
CA ARG A 120 -28.24 -3.50 8.45
C ARG A 120 -29.51 -4.32 8.72
N ARG A 121 -29.37 -5.60 9.04
CA ARG A 121 -30.50 -6.48 9.38
C ARG A 121 -31.30 -5.99 10.60
N VAL A 122 -30.62 -5.35 11.56
CA VAL A 122 -31.24 -4.85 12.79
C VAL A 122 -31.82 -3.45 12.61
N SER A 123 -31.15 -2.58 11.86
CA SER A 123 -31.47 -1.15 11.78
C SER A 123 -32.28 -0.75 10.53
N GLU A 124 -32.20 -1.51 9.46
CA GLU A 124 -32.97 -1.26 8.24
C GLU A 124 -34.06 -2.31 8.12
N ASN A 125 -35.34 -1.89 8.23
CA ASN A 125 -36.44 -2.74 7.81
C ASN A 125 -36.30 -3.02 6.33
N LEU A 126 -36.06 -4.27 5.99
CA LEU A 126 -35.74 -4.74 4.64
C LEU A 126 -36.86 -4.51 3.61
N ASP A 127 -38.07 -4.19 4.08
CA ASP A 127 -39.27 -4.12 3.24
C ASP A 127 -39.54 -2.71 2.67
N ASP A 128 -38.75 -1.69 3.06
CA ASP A 128 -39.01 -0.32 2.64
C ASP A 128 -37.80 0.22 1.83
N ALA A 129 -37.97 0.30 0.52
CA ALA A 129 -36.97 0.87 -0.40
C ALA A 129 -36.68 2.37 -0.10
N ASP A 130 -37.56 3.04 0.64
CA ASP A 130 -37.46 4.45 1.01
C ASP A 130 -36.65 4.70 2.30
N THR A 131 -36.27 3.66 3.04
CA THR A 131 -35.48 3.79 4.28
C THR A 131 -33.99 3.75 4.10
N GLN A 132 -33.48 3.99 2.91
CA GLN A 132 -32.05 4.17 2.73
C GLN A 132 -31.58 5.41 3.51
N GLN A 133 -30.79 5.20 4.55
CA GLN A 133 -30.25 6.29 5.34
C GLN A 133 -29.24 7.10 4.53
N TYR A 134 -29.68 8.27 4.08
CA TYR A 134 -28.82 9.28 3.49
C TYR A 134 -28.27 10.19 4.58
N GLY A 135 -26.98 10.46 4.54
CA GLY A 135 -26.38 11.34 5.53
C GLY A 135 -24.90 11.58 5.28
N VAL A 136 -24.24 12.15 6.28
CA VAL A 136 -22.79 12.26 6.30
C VAL A 136 -22.23 10.88 6.66
N PRO A 137 -21.37 10.27 5.81
CA PRO A 137 -20.75 9.00 6.13
C PRO A 137 -19.99 9.03 7.45
N THR A 138 -20.15 7.98 8.24
CA THR A 138 -19.45 7.80 9.53
C THR A 138 -18.60 6.53 9.55
N HIS A 139 -18.91 5.57 8.67
CA HIS A 139 -18.23 4.29 8.61
C HIS A 139 -17.84 3.92 7.18
N VAL A 140 -16.71 3.28 7.05
CA VAL A 140 -16.25 2.61 5.83
C VAL A 140 -16.46 1.10 5.98
N ILE A 141 -16.99 0.50 4.94
CA ILE A 141 -17.28 -0.94 4.86
C ILE A 141 -16.35 -1.54 3.80
N ARG A 142 -15.58 -2.53 4.18
CA ARG A 142 -14.75 -3.28 3.23
C ARG A 142 -15.59 -4.27 2.44
N SER A 143 -15.48 -4.28 1.10
CA SER A 143 -16.12 -5.32 0.29
C SER A 143 -15.43 -6.68 0.47
N PRO A 144 -16.13 -7.81 0.28
CA PRO A 144 -15.54 -9.15 0.41
C PRO A 144 -14.37 -9.40 -0.54
N ASP A 145 -14.38 -8.79 -1.73
CA ASP A 145 -13.31 -8.88 -2.73
C ASP A 145 -12.14 -7.92 -2.46
N SER A 146 -12.27 -7.05 -1.45
CA SER A 146 -11.29 -6.00 -1.08
C SER A 146 -10.95 -5.00 -2.19
N ARG A 147 -11.76 -4.95 -3.27
CA ARG A 147 -11.57 -4.02 -4.40
C ARG A 147 -12.41 -2.77 -4.29
N LYS A 148 -13.44 -2.79 -3.44
CA LYS A 148 -14.37 -1.69 -3.21
C LYS A 148 -14.49 -1.38 -1.74
N PHE A 149 -14.87 -0.14 -1.47
CA PHE A 149 -15.34 0.25 -0.16
C PHE A 149 -16.77 0.77 -0.24
N GLY A 150 -17.51 0.54 0.82
CA GLY A 150 -18.85 1.09 0.99
C GLY A 150 -18.86 2.17 2.03
N LEU A 151 -19.86 3.04 1.99
CA LEU A 151 -20.07 4.11 2.97
C LEU A 151 -21.40 3.92 3.68
N SER A 152 -21.41 4.13 4.98
CA SER A 152 -22.62 4.12 5.82
C SER A 152 -22.62 5.36 6.72
N PRO A 153 -23.68 6.15 6.73
CA PRO A 153 -24.83 6.23 5.80
C PRO A 153 -24.41 6.48 4.34
N ILE A 154 -25.35 6.36 3.41
CA ILE A 154 -25.14 6.72 2.01
C ILE A 154 -24.85 8.22 1.92
N PRO A 155 -23.84 8.68 1.17
CA PRO A 155 -23.54 10.10 1.05
C PRO A 155 -24.74 10.93 0.57
N ASN A 156 -25.06 12.01 1.27
CA ASN A 156 -26.12 12.96 0.90
C ASN A 156 -25.64 14.07 -0.04
N LYS A 157 -24.33 14.22 -0.21
CA LYS A 157 -23.66 15.15 -1.13
C LYS A 157 -22.29 14.60 -1.55
N ALA A 158 -21.56 15.33 -2.37
CA ALA A 158 -20.20 14.98 -2.74
C ALA A 158 -19.22 15.18 -1.57
N TYR A 159 -18.33 14.22 -1.40
CA TYR A 159 -17.24 14.23 -0.43
C TYR A 159 -15.96 13.70 -1.05
N ARG A 160 -14.81 13.94 -0.40
CA ARG A 160 -13.55 13.25 -0.68
C ARG A 160 -13.25 12.30 0.47
N ILE A 161 -12.96 11.06 0.12
CA ILE A 161 -12.56 10.02 1.07
C ILE A 161 -11.09 9.78 0.90
N TRP A 162 -10.30 10.11 1.91
CA TRP A 162 -8.86 9.97 1.97
C TRP A 162 -8.49 8.68 2.68
N PHE A 163 -7.42 8.02 2.22
CA PHE A 163 -6.86 6.83 2.86
C PHE A 163 -5.40 6.66 2.48
N TYR A 164 -4.68 5.82 3.21
CA TYR A 164 -3.33 5.43 2.87
C TYR A 164 -3.36 4.13 2.07
N ALA A 165 -2.66 4.12 0.95
CA ALA A 165 -2.52 2.96 0.08
C ALA A 165 -1.07 2.82 -0.40
N TRP A 166 -0.68 1.58 -0.71
CA TRP A 166 0.63 1.25 -1.26
C TRP A 166 0.46 0.54 -2.59
N ASN A 167 1.23 0.97 -3.58
CA ASN A 167 1.19 0.44 -4.93
C ASN A 167 1.66 -1.01 -5.00
N LEU A 168 1.07 -1.77 -5.89
CA LEU A 168 1.58 -3.08 -6.24
C LEU A 168 2.88 -2.93 -7.03
N PRO A 169 4.00 -3.51 -6.56
CA PRO A 169 5.28 -3.40 -7.24
C PRO A 169 5.25 -4.12 -8.59
N THR A 170 5.83 -3.49 -9.60
CA THR A 170 5.97 -4.06 -10.93
C THR A 170 7.27 -4.83 -11.06
N ARG A 171 7.24 -5.89 -11.88
CA ARG A 171 8.44 -6.67 -12.18
C ARG A 171 9.45 -5.85 -12.99
N LEU A 172 10.73 -5.99 -12.70
CA LEU A 172 11.79 -5.38 -13.49
C LEU A 172 11.92 -6.10 -14.85
N VAL A 173 11.68 -5.36 -15.93
CA VAL A 173 11.66 -5.86 -17.31
C VAL A 173 12.84 -5.32 -18.10
N ALA A 174 13.12 -4.04 -17.99
CA ALA A 174 14.21 -3.34 -18.68
C ALA A 174 15.36 -3.00 -17.73
N ALA A 175 16.54 -2.80 -18.28
CA ALA A 175 17.71 -2.36 -17.50
C ALA A 175 17.60 -0.91 -16.99
N THR A 176 16.67 -0.15 -17.60
CA THR A 176 16.37 1.24 -17.24
C THR A 176 15.29 1.35 -16.16
N ASP A 177 14.69 0.23 -15.76
CA ASP A 177 13.67 0.24 -14.71
C ASP A 177 14.30 0.66 -13.39
N ALA A 178 13.78 1.72 -12.81
CA ALA A 178 14.24 2.22 -11.53
C ALA A 178 13.76 1.31 -10.39
N LEU A 179 14.64 1.11 -9.40
CA LEU A 179 14.23 0.50 -8.14
C LEU A 179 13.35 1.50 -7.37
N PRO A 180 12.26 1.07 -6.74
CA PRO A 180 11.38 1.97 -5.98
C PRO A 180 12.04 2.48 -4.68
N PHE A 181 13.04 1.79 -4.16
CA PHE A 181 13.75 2.18 -2.95
C PHE A 181 15.07 2.93 -3.27
N PRO A 182 15.57 3.76 -2.33
CA PRO A 182 16.79 4.55 -2.52
C PRO A 182 18.01 3.69 -2.86
N ASP A 183 18.88 4.19 -3.72
CA ASP A 183 20.07 3.51 -4.22
C ASP A 183 21.02 3.01 -3.11
N MET A 184 21.04 3.68 -1.97
CA MET A 184 21.82 3.24 -0.81
C MET A 184 21.47 1.83 -0.33
N TYR A 185 20.29 1.31 -0.66
CA TYR A 185 19.82 -0.04 -0.31
C TYR A 185 20.01 -1.07 -1.45
N ALA A 186 20.57 -0.66 -2.58
CA ALA A 186 20.93 -1.60 -3.66
C ALA A 186 21.82 -2.78 -3.18
N PRO A 187 22.73 -2.60 -2.20
CA PRO A 187 23.48 -3.72 -1.62
C PRO A 187 22.61 -4.81 -1.01
N VAL A 188 21.42 -4.47 -0.49
CA VAL A 188 20.47 -5.45 0.10
C VAL A 188 19.93 -6.37 -1.01
N LEU A 189 19.55 -5.78 -2.14
CA LEU A 189 19.12 -6.54 -3.33
C LEU A 189 20.24 -7.44 -3.85
N LEU A 190 21.46 -6.90 -3.91
CA LEU A 190 22.63 -7.64 -4.35
C LEU A 190 22.95 -8.84 -3.42
N ALA A 191 22.90 -8.64 -2.10
CA ALA A 191 23.10 -9.70 -1.12
C ALA A 191 22.05 -10.81 -1.27
N ARG A 192 20.78 -10.47 -1.45
CA ARG A 192 19.71 -11.45 -1.68
C ARG A 192 19.86 -12.19 -3.00
N SER A 193 20.24 -11.49 -4.06
CA SER A 193 20.51 -12.11 -5.37
C SER A 193 21.71 -13.07 -5.31
N ARG A 194 22.79 -12.68 -4.60
CA ARG A 194 23.95 -13.55 -4.35
C ARG A 194 23.56 -14.80 -3.58
N TYR A 195 22.69 -14.70 -2.59
CA TYR A 195 22.20 -15.86 -1.85
C TYR A 195 21.57 -16.89 -2.80
N TYR A 196 20.69 -16.48 -3.71
CA TYR A 196 20.08 -17.39 -4.69
C TYR A 196 21.08 -17.96 -5.69
N MET A 197 22.04 -17.15 -6.14
CA MET A 197 23.09 -17.63 -7.02
C MET A 197 23.99 -18.68 -6.35
N TRP A 198 24.34 -18.52 -5.08
CA TRP A 198 25.13 -19.49 -4.34
C TRP A 198 24.35 -20.77 -4.04
N GLN A 199 23.03 -20.67 -3.80
CA GLN A 199 22.18 -21.84 -3.71
C GLN A 199 22.18 -22.64 -5.03
N PHE A 200 22.05 -21.94 -6.14
CA PHE A 200 22.11 -22.58 -7.47
C PHE A 200 23.47 -23.25 -7.76
N LYS A 201 24.57 -22.68 -7.25
CA LYS A 201 25.92 -23.23 -7.35
C LYS A 201 26.26 -24.28 -6.27
N GLU A 202 25.28 -24.69 -5.49
CA GLU A 202 25.43 -25.68 -4.42
C GLU A 202 26.53 -25.33 -3.39
N ASN A 203 26.76 -24.03 -3.14
CA ASN A 203 27.74 -23.56 -2.16
C ASN A 203 27.02 -23.00 -0.91
N PRO A 204 26.70 -23.86 0.07
CA PRO A 204 25.92 -23.46 1.24
C PRO A 204 26.65 -22.47 2.15
N GLN A 205 27.97 -22.52 2.21
CA GLN A 205 28.75 -21.60 3.06
C GLN A 205 28.67 -20.17 2.54
N SER A 206 28.89 -19.95 1.23
CA SER A 206 28.78 -18.63 0.63
C SER A 206 27.33 -18.14 0.62
N ALA A 207 26.36 -19.04 0.49
CA ALA A 207 24.95 -18.70 0.61
C ALA A 207 24.59 -18.21 2.03
N ALA A 208 25.13 -18.85 3.07
CA ALA A 208 24.90 -18.43 4.47
C ALA A 208 25.45 -17.02 4.73
N PHE A 209 26.63 -16.68 4.25
CA PHE A 209 27.21 -15.33 4.36
C PHE A 209 26.31 -14.28 3.65
N ALA A 210 25.92 -14.56 2.41
CA ALA A 210 25.06 -13.66 1.65
C ALA A 210 23.67 -13.46 2.32
N LEU A 211 23.14 -14.50 2.94
CA LEU A 211 21.90 -14.41 3.71
C LEU A 211 22.02 -13.54 4.97
N ASP A 212 23.17 -13.63 5.65
CA ASP A 212 23.45 -12.80 6.84
C ASP A 212 23.56 -11.32 6.46
N ASP A 213 24.29 -11.03 5.40
CA ASP A 213 24.40 -9.67 4.84
C ASP A 213 23.04 -9.12 4.43
N TYR A 214 22.20 -9.93 3.79
CA TYR A 214 20.83 -9.55 3.45
C TYR A 214 20.01 -9.22 4.70
N LYS A 215 20.04 -10.08 5.72
CA LYS A 215 19.29 -9.86 6.97
C LYS A 215 19.72 -8.59 7.70
N LYS A 216 21.03 -8.31 7.75
CA LYS A 216 21.58 -7.08 8.33
C LYS A 216 21.12 -5.85 7.54
N GLY A 217 21.26 -5.90 6.21
CA GLY A 217 20.82 -4.81 5.34
C GLY A 217 19.33 -4.53 5.45
N LEU A 218 18.49 -5.58 5.47
CA LEU A 218 17.04 -5.45 5.61
C LEU A 218 16.63 -4.85 6.96
N ARG A 219 17.32 -5.21 8.05
CA ARG A 219 17.09 -4.59 9.37
C ARG A 219 17.41 -3.09 9.35
N SER A 220 18.56 -2.71 8.76
CA SER A 220 18.93 -1.30 8.61
C SER A 220 17.90 -0.54 7.76
N MET A 221 17.44 -1.15 6.67
CA MET A 221 16.42 -0.57 5.80
C MET A 221 15.11 -0.33 6.55
N ARG A 222 14.65 -1.30 7.33
CA ARG A 222 13.46 -1.15 8.18
C ARG A 222 13.61 -0.06 9.23
N SER A 223 14.73 -0.06 9.95
CA SER A 223 14.99 0.93 11.00
C SER A 223 15.04 2.37 10.49
N ASN A 224 15.44 2.56 9.23
CA ASN A 224 15.60 3.90 8.66
C ASN A 224 14.36 4.39 7.91
N LEU A 225 13.57 3.49 7.33
CA LEU A 225 12.44 3.85 6.47
C LEU A 225 11.08 3.69 7.16
N ILE A 226 10.98 2.79 8.13
CA ILE A 226 9.73 2.58 8.85
C ILE A 226 9.85 3.29 10.18
N GLU A 227 8.97 4.23 10.43
CA GLU A 227 8.87 4.85 11.74
C GLU A 227 8.56 3.78 12.80
N PRO A 228 9.29 3.74 13.90
CA PRO A 228 8.94 2.85 14.99
C PRO A 228 7.54 3.23 15.47
N THR A 229 6.61 2.29 15.39
CA THR A 229 5.28 2.46 16.00
C THR A 229 5.51 2.95 17.44
N PRO A 230 4.99 4.12 17.84
CA PRO A 230 5.19 4.61 19.18
C PRO A 230 4.63 3.54 20.13
N THR A 231 5.53 2.78 20.73
CA THR A 231 5.18 1.86 21.81
C THR A 231 4.56 2.71 22.90
N THR A 232 3.22 2.65 23.00
CA THR A 232 2.41 3.17 24.09
C THR A 232 3.16 4.19 24.95
N PHE A 233 2.83 5.47 24.73
CA PHE A 233 3.10 6.47 25.76
C PHE A 233 2.34 6.02 26.99
N THR A 234 2.99 5.28 27.87
CA THR A 234 2.54 5.19 29.24
C THR A 234 2.60 6.61 29.75
N ASP A 235 1.44 7.19 29.95
CA ASP A 235 1.30 8.54 30.47
C ASP A 235 1.83 8.52 31.91
N ASP A 236 3.12 8.80 32.07
CA ASP A 236 3.79 8.95 33.37
C ASP A 236 3.29 10.18 34.15
N ARG A 237 2.27 10.87 33.64
CA ARG A 237 1.65 12.04 34.31
C ARG A 237 0.69 11.68 35.44
N VAL A 238 0.39 10.42 35.66
CA VAL A 238 -0.53 9.99 36.72
C VAL A 238 0.20 9.68 38.05
N ARG A 239 1.44 10.09 38.22
CA ARG A 239 2.15 9.92 39.51
C ARG A 239 2.54 11.22 40.15
N PHE A 240 1.54 12.10 40.40
CA PHE A 240 1.67 13.14 41.41
C PHE A 240 0.32 13.29 42.13
N VAL A 241 0.15 12.47 43.18
CA VAL A 241 -0.65 12.78 44.34
C VAL A 241 0.22 12.38 45.56
#